data_c62db424c71fdae1be3994503a0ba671
#
_entry.id   c62db424c71fdae1be3994503a0ba671
#
_cell.length_a   1.000
_cell.length_b   1.000
_cell.length_c   1.000
_cell.angle_alpha   90.00
_cell.angle_beta   90.00
_cell.angle_gamma   90.00
#
_symmetry.space_group_name_H-M   'P 1'
#
loop_
_entity.id
_entity.type
_entity.pdbx_description
1 polymer ?
#
loop_
_entity_poly.entity_id
_entity_poly.type
_entity_poly.pdbx_seq_one_letter_code
_entity_poly.pdbx_strand_id
1 'polypeptide(L)'
;MALNAYSWTLGVIAINNTFLTAFFNFLSRFFAALAEEQAEQEDTMASVTEWTGAPPYRYIDVSRYQGNVTLEDWKKVKAAGYQGVMLKTVSTNRRLSKRADGLYIDPTFEANYRHAKAAGLAVGVYYYTYATGKAMADAELSLLADALRGKTLEMPVAVDVEDNKFRVLGKQALTDLTAYALKKVEDMGFYAQLYTYTSFAKTRLYMGGAALSP
;
A
#
# COMPACT_ATOMS: atom_id res chain seq x y z
N MET A 1 -27.79 57.62 35.49
CA MET A 1 -27.53 56.40 34.75
C MET A 1 -26.05 56.08 34.90
N ALA A 2 -25.73 55.14 35.76
CA ALA A 2 -24.35 54.76 36.05
C ALA A 2 -24.03 53.46 35.27
N LEU A 3 -23.01 53.47 34.42
CA LEU A 3 -22.47 52.34 33.68
C LEU A 3 -21.48 51.62 34.61
N ASN A 4 -21.82 50.37 34.99
CA ASN A 4 -20.95 49.47 35.73
C ASN A 4 -19.88 48.93 34.75
N ALA A 5 -18.62 49.29 35.02
CA ALA A 5 -17.47 48.65 34.39
C ALA A 5 -17.16 47.32 35.09
N TYR A 6 -17.31 46.21 34.38
CA TYR A 6 -16.77 44.91 34.84
C TYR A 6 -15.26 44.84 34.56
N SER A 7 -14.49 44.85 35.63
CA SER A 7 -13.06 44.58 35.55
C SER A 7 -12.82 43.06 35.54
N TRP A 8 -12.30 42.54 34.44
CA TRP A 8 -11.79 41.18 34.36
C TRP A 8 -10.39 41.13 34.90
N THR A 9 -10.19 40.63 36.10
CA THR A 9 -8.87 40.29 36.65
C THR A 9 -8.45 38.97 36.01
N LEU A 10 -7.48 39.04 35.11
CA LEU A 10 -6.74 37.87 34.58
C LEU A 10 -5.90 37.32 35.77
N GLY A 11 -6.35 36.19 36.30
CA GLY A 11 -5.51 35.42 37.24
C GLY A 11 -4.33 34.83 36.50
N VAL A 12 -3.16 35.41 36.71
CA VAL A 12 -1.90 34.81 36.25
C VAL A 12 -1.69 33.56 37.09
N ILE A 13 -1.95 32.38 36.51
CA ILE A 13 -1.55 31.11 37.09
C ILE A 13 -0.03 31.04 36.99
N ALA A 14 0.66 31.19 38.14
CA ALA A 14 2.11 30.98 38.24
C ALA A 14 2.38 29.50 37.97
N ILE A 15 2.70 29.15 36.73
CA ILE A 15 3.10 27.79 36.35
C ILE A 15 4.47 27.54 37.01
N ASN A 16 4.54 26.60 37.94
CA ASN A 16 5.74 26.23 38.65
C ASN A 16 6.81 25.77 37.63
N ASN A 17 8.01 26.32 37.72
CA ASN A 17 9.14 26.03 36.83
C ASN A 17 9.46 24.52 36.75
N THR A 18 9.19 23.79 37.82
CA THR A 18 9.36 22.33 37.90
C THR A 18 8.34 21.60 36.99
N PHE A 19 7.10 22.09 36.87
CA PHE A 19 6.09 21.53 35.99
C PHE A 19 6.44 21.75 34.51
N LEU A 20 6.89 22.94 34.17
CA LEU A 20 7.37 23.27 32.83
C LEU A 20 8.55 22.39 32.41
N THR A 21 9.54 22.23 33.29
CA THR A 21 10.71 21.37 33.05
C THR A 21 10.28 19.91 32.87
N ALA A 22 9.38 19.39 33.70
CA ALA A 22 8.89 18.03 33.60
C ALA A 22 8.07 17.82 32.27
N PHE A 23 7.27 18.81 31.90
CA PHE A 23 6.50 18.79 30.67
C PHE A 23 7.40 18.82 29.42
N PHE A 24 8.42 19.69 29.38
CA PHE A 24 9.37 19.73 28.26
C PHE A 24 10.22 18.46 28.18
N ASN A 25 10.62 17.88 29.31
CA ASN A 25 11.32 16.59 29.31
C ASN A 25 10.42 15.44 28.84
N PHE A 26 9.14 15.46 29.19
CA PHE A 26 8.17 14.50 28.66
C PHE A 26 8.01 14.64 27.14
N LEU A 27 7.82 15.86 26.62
CA LEU A 27 7.71 16.12 25.18
C LEU A 27 8.98 15.70 24.44
N SER A 28 10.16 16.01 24.97
CA SER A 28 11.43 15.60 24.33
C SER A 28 11.57 14.09 24.25
N ARG A 29 11.19 13.35 25.30
CA ARG A 29 11.20 11.88 25.29
C ARG A 29 10.14 11.30 24.35
N PHE A 30 8.97 11.93 24.30
CA PHE A 30 7.90 11.52 23.40
C PHE A 30 8.30 11.69 21.92
N PHE A 31 8.89 12.85 21.56
CA PHE A 31 9.38 13.09 20.20
C PHE A 31 10.61 12.24 19.86
N ALA A 32 11.47 11.93 20.83
CA ALA A 32 12.59 11.00 20.61
C ALA A 32 12.08 9.58 20.33
N ALA A 33 11.09 9.10 21.10
CA ALA A 33 10.48 7.79 20.87
C ALA A 33 9.75 7.71 19.51
N LEU A 34 9.06 8.77 19.10
CA LEU A 34 8.45 8.85 17.75
C LEU A 34 9.52 8.85 16.64
N ALA A 35 10.65 9.52 16.86
CA ALA A 35 11.76 9.52 15.89
C ALA A 35 12.44 8.15 15.80
N GLU A 36 12.59 7.44 16.93
CA GLU A 36 13.10 6.06 16.96
C GLU A 36 12.13 5.10 16.26
N GLU A 37 10.81 5.22 16.50
CA GLU A 37 9.78 4.42 15.84
C GLU A 37 9.74 4.71 14.32
N GLN A 38 9.93 5.96 13.90
CA GLN A 38 10.07 6.32 12.49
C GLN A 38 11.37 5.80 11.88
N ALA A 39 12.50 5.83 12.61
CA ALA A 39 13.76 5.29 12.14
C ALA A 39 13.73 3.76 12.05
N GLU A 40 13.07 3.06 12.99
CA GLU A 40 12.83 1.61 12.88
C GLU A 40 11.87 1.27 11.74
N GLN A 41 10.88 2.13 11.44
CA GLN A 41 10.02 1.98 10.26
C GLN A 41 10.77 2.22 8.94
N GLU A 42 11.69 3.19 8.91
CA GLU A 42 12.57 3.41 7.74
C GLU A 42 13.54 2.25 7.52
N ASP A 43 14.06 1.62 8.58
CA ASP A 43 14.95 0.46 8.48
C ASP A 43 14.18 -0.84 8.15
N THR A 44 12.90 -0.93 8.53
CA THR A 44 11.99 -2.00 8.10
C THR A 44 11.35 -1.75 6.73
N MET A 45 11.46 -0.55 6.16
CA MET A 45 11.21 -0.28 4.73
C MET A 45 12.29 -0.96 3.86
N ALA A 46 12.61 -2.20 4.25
CA ALA A 46 13.56 -3.01 3.56
C ALA A 46 13.16 -3.22 2.11
N SER A 47 13.89 -2.52 1.30
CA SER A 47 14.28 -2.90 -0.03
C SER A 47 13.20 -2.84 -1.12
N VAL A 48 12.59 -1.69 -1.31
CA VAL A 48 12.48 -1.27 -2.71
C VAL A 48 13.89 -0.85 -3.12
N THR A 49 14.64 -1.74 -3.72
CA THR A 49 15.93 -1.38 -4.31
C THR A 49 15.62 -0.30 -5.34
N GLU A 50 16.18 0.89 -5.17
CA GLU A 50 15.93 2.02 -6.03
C GLU A 50 16.15 1.61 -7.49
N TRP A 51 15.10 1.69 -8.31
CA TRP A 51 15.22 1.38 -9.73
C TRP A 51 16.00 2.49 -10.43
N THR A 52 17.21 2.19 -10.90
CA THR A 52 18.09 3.13 -11.61
C THR A 52 18.06 2.95 -13.13
N GLY A 53 17.14 2.13 -13.67
CA GLY A 53 17.02 1.88 -15.11
C GLY A 53 16.49 3.09 -15.87
N ALA A 54 17.08 3.40 -17.03
CA ALA A 54 16.59 4.45 -17.91
C ALA A 54 15.19 4.13 -18.49
N PRO A 55 14.25 5.09 -18.58
CA PRO A 55 12.98 4.92 -19.29
C PRO A 55 13.20 4.69 -20.80
N PRO A 56 12.28 3.95 -21.47
CA PRO A 56 11.07 3.35 -20.93
C PRO A 56 11.31 2.01 -20.24
N TYR A 57 10.81 1.89 -19.02
CA TYR A 57 10.86 0.64 -18.30
C TYR A 57 9.82 -0.34 -18.85
N ARG A 58 10.26 -1.53 -19.29
CA ARG A 58 9.39 -2.54 -19.88
C ARG A 58 9.17 -3.67 -18.88
N TYR A 59 7.93 -3.89 -18.52
CA TYR A 59 7.51 -5.03 -17.70
C TYR A 59 6.25 -5.67 -18.27
N ILE A 60 5.96 -6.89 -17.84
CA ILE A 60 4.73 -7.60 -18.15
C ILE A 60 3.98 -7.91 -16.85
N ASP A 61 2.69 -8.11 -16.92
CA ASP A 61 1.90 -8.68 -15.84
C ASP A 61 1.56 -10.14 -16.09
N VAL A 62 1.54 -10.94 -15.04
CA VAL A 62 1.32 -12.38 -15.11
C VAL A 62 0.45 -12.86 -13.95
N SER A 63 -0.45 -13.76 -14.26
CA SER A 63 -1.33 -14.43 -13.31
C SER A 63 -1.48 -15.93 -13.64
N ARG A 64 -2.34 -16.62 -12.93
CA ARG A 64 -2.69 -18.02 -13.23
C ARG A 64 -3.12 -18.27 -14.68
N TYR A 65 -3.53 -17.24 -15.40
CA TYR A 65 -3.94 -17.39 -16.80
C TYR A 65 -2.76 -17.71 -17.75
N GLN A 66 -1.55 -17.25 -17.39
CA GLN A 66 -0.31 -17.62 -18.06
C GLN A 66 0.30 -18.92 -17.52
N GLY A 67 -0.21 -19.40 -16.37
CA GLY A 67 0.29 -20.62 -15.74
C GLY A 67 1.64 -20.43 -15.03
N ASN A 68 2.28 -21.54 -14.70
CA ASN A 68 3.63 -21.57 -14.16
C ASN A 68 4.63 -21.37 -15.31
N VAL A 69 5.20 -20.19 -15.37
CA VAL A 69 6.25 -19.85 -16.34
C VAL A 69 7.57 -20.47 -15.86
N THR A 70 8.25 -21.18 -16.74
CA THR A 70 9.52 -21.83 -16.39
C THR A 70 10.65 -20.80 -16.23
N LEU A 71 11.73 -21.16 -15.52
CA LEU A 71 12.90 -20.33 -15.42
C LEU A 71 13.49 -19.97 -16.81
N GLU A 72 13.50 -20.93 -17.73
CA GLU A 72 14.00 -20.71 -19.09
C GLU A 72 13.13 -19.74 -19.87
N ASP A 73 11.81 -19.76 -19.70
CA ASP A 73 10.94 -18.79 -20.37
C ASP A 73 11.08 -17.40 -19.73
N TRP A 74 11.28 -17.28 -18.40
CA TRP A 74 11.62 -16.00 -17.77
C TRP A 74 12.96 -15.43 -18.27
N LYS A 75 13.97 -16.27 -18.52
CA LYS A 75 15.22 -15.83 -19.14
C LYS A 75 14.99 -15.29 -20.56
N LYS A 76 14.10 -15.92 -21.35
CA LYS A 76 13.72 -15.41 -22.67
C LYS A 76 13.01 -14.06 -22.57
N VAL A 77 12.11 -13.88 -21.59
CA VAL A 77 11.43 -12.58 -21.32
C VAL A 77 12.49 -11.50 -21.05
N LYS A 78 13.48 -11.79 -20.20
CA LYS A 78 14.58 -10.87 -19.91
C LYS A 78 15.42 -10.58 -21.16
N ALA A 79 15.78 -11.60 -21.93
CA ALA A 79 16.55 -11.46 -23.17
C ALA A 79 15.81 -10.64 -24.23
N ALA A 80 14.46 -10.64 -24.22
CA ALA A 80 13.62 -9.79 -25.06
C ALA A 80 13.56 -8.31 -24.59
N GLY A 81 14.34 -7.94 -23.58
CA GLY A 81 14.46 -6.56 -23.08
C GLY A 81 13.42 -6.15 -22.06
N TYR A 82 12.71 -7.09 -21.44
CA TYR A 82 11.88 -6.79 -20.27
C TYR A 82 12.75 -6.76 -19.02
N GLN A 83 12.52 -5.76 -18.18
CA GLN A 83 13.28 -5.54 -16.95
C GLN A 83 12.55 -6.07 -15.72
N GLY A 84 11.22 -6.17 -15.77
CA GLY A 84 10.43 -6.58 -14.64
C GLY A 84 9.15 -7.30 -14.97
N VAL A 85 8.49 -7.74 -13.90
CA VAL A 85 7.19 -8.41 -13.97
C VAL A 85 6.33 -8.01 -12.77
N MET A 86 5.04 -7.80 -13.02
CA MET A 86 4.00 -7.66 -12.00
C MET A 86 3.26 -8.99 -11.86
N LEU A 87 3.34 -9.64 -10.71
CA LEU A 87 2.72 -10.93 -10.47
C LEU A 87 1.42 -10.78 -9.68
N LYS A 88 0.36 -11.43 -10.14
CA LYS A 88 -0.87 -11.51 -9.35
C LYS A 88 -0.64 -12.26 -8.06
N THR A 89 -1.11 -11.69 -6.94
CA THR A 89 -1.05 -12.32 -5.61
C THR A 89 -2.44 -12.71 -5.13
N VAL A 90 -3.19 -11.76 -4.59
CA VAL A 90 -4.49 -12.01 -3.95
C VAL A 90 -5.64 -11.61 -4.86
N SER A 91 -6.70 -12.35 -4.78
CA SER A 91 -7.97 -12.01 -5.40
C SER A 91 -9.10 -12.82 -4.74
N THR A 92 -10.33 -12.59 -5.21
CA THR A 92 -11.51 -13.31 -4.73
C THR A 92 -12.10 -14.19 -5.83
N ASN A 93 -12.20 -15.48 -5.57
CA ASN A 93 -12.92 -16.42 -6.44
C ASN A 93 -13.34 -17.67 -5.64
N ARG A 94 -14.64 -17.85 -5.43
CA ARG A 94 -15.18 -18.97 -4.63
C ARG A 94 -14.89 -20.35 -5.20
N ARG A 95 -14.60 -20.48 -6.51
CA ARG A 95 -14.24 -21.77 -7.13
C ARG A 95 -12.78 -22.13 -6.91
N LEU A 96 -11.92 -21.14 -6.70
CA LEU A 96 -10.47 -21.32 -6.48
C LEU A 96 -10.11 -21.34 -5.00
N SER A 97 -10.89 -20.64 -4.20
CA SER A 97 -10.66 -20.49 -2.77
C SER A 97 -11.21 -21.68 -1.97
N LYS A 98 -10.44 -22.09 -0.96
CA LYS A 98 -10.92 -23.00 0.11
C LYS A 98 -11.50 -22.22 1.30
N ARG A 99 -11.45 -20.89 1.28
CA ARG A 99 -11.93 -20.00 2.34
C ARG A 99 -13.39 -19.63 2.11
N ALA A 100 -14.15 -19.44 3.18
CA ALA A 100 -15.56 -19.05 3.11
C ALA A 100 -15.76 -17.66 2.48
N ASP A 101 -14.78 -16.75 2.66
CA ASP A 101 -14.77 -15.41 2.08
C ASP A 101 -14.44 -15.39 0.58
N GLY A 102 -13.96 -16.50 0.04
CA GLY A 102 -13.59 -16.64 -1.37
C GLY A 102 -12.22 -16.08 -1.72
N LEU A 103 -11.46 -15.55 -0.74
CA LEU A 103 -10.11 -15.06 -0.94
C LEU A 103 -9.14 -16.20 -1.27
N TYR A 104 -8.22 -15.96 -2.18
CA TYR A 104 -7.17 -16.92 -2.54
C TYR A 104 -5.89 -16.21 -2.96
N ILE A 105 -4.77 -16.89 -2.78
CA ILE A 105 -3.50 -16.50 -3.40
C ILE A 105 -3.44 -17.18 -4.77
N ASP A 106 -3.00 -16.43 -5.79
CA ASP A 106 -2.84 -16.96 -7.15
C ASP A 106 -1.96 -18.22 -7.11
N PRO A 107 -2.45 -19.38 -7.60
CA PRO A 107 -1.73 -20.64 -7.45
C PRO A 107 -0.39 -20.69 -8.17
N THR A 108 -0.14 -19.75 -9.10
CA THR A 108 1.12 -19.65 -9.84
C THR A 108 2.10 -18.65 -9.22
N PHE A 109 1.68 -17.88 -8.22
CA PHE A 109 2.47 -16.80 -7.65
C PHE A 109 3.84 -17.26 -7.15
N GLU A 110 3.89 -18.27 -6.30
CA GLU A 110 5.14 -18.75 -5.68
C GLU A 110 6.16 -19.25 -6.70
N ALA A 111 5.70 -19.99 -7.70
CA ALA A 111 6.57 -20.53 -8.74
C ALA A 111 7.09 -19.39 -9.62
N ASN A 112 6.21 -18.49 -10.06
CA ASN A 112 6.57 -17.37 -10.91
C ASN A 112 7.48 -16.36 -10.20
N TYR A 113 7.25 -16.08 -8.90
CA TYR A 113 8.13 -15.25 -8.09
C TYR A 113 9.55 -15.81 -8.06
N ARG A 114 9.73 -17.09 -7.68
CA ARG A 114 11.05 -17.72 -7.63
C ARG A 114 11.77 -17.71 -8.97
N HIS A 115 11.06 -18.07 -10.03
CA HIS A 115 11.65 -18.17 -11.36
C HIS A 115 11.99 -16.81 -11.95
N ALA A 116 11.13 -15.80 -11.78
CA ALA A 116 11.38 -14.42 -12.23
C ALA A 116 12.59 -13.82 -11.50
N LYS A 117 12.67 -13.98 -10.17
CA LYS A 117 13.84 -13.56 -9.37
C LYS A 117 15.11 -14.27 -9.83
N ALA A 118 15.07 -15.59 -10.04
CA ALA A 118 16.21 -16.38 -10.50
C ALA A 118 16.65 -16.00 -11.92
N ALA A 119 15.73 -15.54 -12.77
CA ALA A 119 16.04 -14.98 -14.08
C ALA A 119 16.62 -13.56 -14.00
N GLY A 120 16.62 -12.93 -12.80
CA GLY A 120 17.12 -11.57 -12.58
C GLY A 120 16.20 -10.50 -13.11
N LEU A 121 14.89 -10.74 -13.15
CA LEU A 121 13.85 -9.73 -13.38
C LEU A 121 13.53 -9.03 -12.07
N ALA A 122 13.26 -7.74 -12.14
CA ALA A 122 12.63 -7.01 -11.03
C ALA A 122 11.20 -7.49 -10.86
N VAL A 123 10.78 -7.73 -9.62
CA VAL A 123 9.45 -8.26 -9.32
C VAL A 123 8.65 -7.26 -8.52
N GLY A 124 7.48 -6.93 -9.02
CA GLY A 124 6.39 -6.31 -8.29
C GLY A 124 5.19 -7.25 -8.24
N VAL A 125 4.20 -6.86 -7.51
CA VAL A 125 2.97 -7.65 -7.39
C VAL A 125 1.74 -6.77 -7.53
N TYR A 126 0.61 -7.39 -7.86
CA TYR A 126 -0.68 -6.76 -7.76
C TYR A 126 -1.69 -7.68 -7.07
N TYR A 127 -2.65 -7.09 -6.39
CA TYR A 127 -3.82 -7.80 -5.95
C TYR A 127 -5.08 -7.16 -6.53
N TYR A 128 -5.95 -7.99 -7.08
CA TYR A 128 -7.19 -7.56 -7.69
C TYR A 128 -8.26 -7.50 -6.61
N THR A 129 -8.61 -6.28 -6.18
CA THR A 129 -9.55 -6.09 -5.08
C THR A 129 -11.02 -6.15 -5.51
N TYR A 130 -11.85 -6.70 -4.63
CA TYR A 130 -13.30 -6.67 -4.71
C TYR A 130 -13.91 -6.02 -3.48
N ALA A 131 -13.10 -5.43 -2.61
CA ALA A 131 -13.53 -4.89 -1.35
C ALA A 131 -14.46 -3.68 -1.54
N THR A 132 -15.66 -3.75 -0.99
CA THR A 132 -16.63 -2.65 -0.94
C THR A 132 -16.68 -1.98 0.43
N GLY A 133 -15.75 -2.31 1.32
CA GLY A 133 -15.61 -1.74 2.65
C GLY A 133 -14.32 -2.19 3.34
N LYS A 134 -13.93 -1.48 4.40
CA LYS A 134 -12.65 -1.68 5.09
C LYS A 134 -12.44 -3.10 5.60
N ALA A 135 -13.46 -3.74 6.19
CA ALA A 135 -13.32 -5.10 6.71
C ALA A 135 -12.93 -6.12 5.63
N MET A 136 -13.46 -5.96 4.41
CA MET A 136 -13.09 -6.82 3.28
C MET A 136 -11.70 -6.45 2.77
N ALA A 137 -11.36 -5.16 2.68
CA ALA A 137 -10.02 -4.71 2.33
C ALA A 137 -8.97 -5.23 3.32
N ASP A 138 -9.24 -5.18 4.63
CA ASP A 138 -8.35 -5.72 5.66
C ASP A 138 -8.12 -7.22 5.51
N ALA A 139 -9.15 -7.98 5.14
CA ALA A 139 -9.00 -9.43 4.88
C ALA A 139 -8.14 -9.71 3.64
N GLU A 140 -8.31 -8.94 2.55
CA GLU A 140 -7.48 -9.02 1.35
C GLU A 140 -6.02 -8.67 1.66
N LEU A 141 -5.80 -7.57 2.40
CA LEU A 141 -4.47 -7.08 2.76
C LEU A 141 -3.75 -8.00 3.75
N SER A 142 -4.47 -8.61 4.69
CA SER A 142 -3.91 -9.63 5.58
C SER A 142 -3.40 -10.84 4.79
N LEU A 143 -4.17 -11.31 3.81
CA LEU A 143 -3.74 -12.41 2.94
C LEU A 143 -2.57 -12.01 2.04
N LEU A 144 -2.53 -10.74 1.60
CA LEU A 144 -1.41 -10.17 0.84
C LEU A 144 -0.13 -10.16 1.69
N ALA A 145 -0.21 -9.69 2.93
CA ALA A 145 0.92 -9.71 3.87
C ALA A 145 1.46 -11.14 4.09
N ASP A 146 0.56 -12.11 4.22
CA ASP A 146 0.96 -13.52 4.34
C ASP A 146 1.66 -14.02 3.07
N ALA A 147 1.15 -13.67 1.89
CA ALA A 147 1.76 -14.04 0.61
C ALA A 147 3.14 -13.44 0.40
N LEU A 148 3.37 -12.23 0.93
CA LEU A 148 4.62 -11.48 0.76
C LEU A 148 5.64 -11.72 1.89
N ARG A 149 5.28 -12.45 2.92
CA ARG A 149 6.17 -12.71 4.07
C ARG A 149 7.51 -13.30 3.63
N GLY A 150 8.60 -12.63 4.00
CA GLY A 150 9.96 -13.03 3.66
C GLY A 150 10.34 -12.86 2.18
N LYS A 151 9.55 -12.09 1.41
CA LYS A 151 9.85 -11.77 0.02
C LYS A 151 10.33 -10.33 -0.14
N THR A 152 11.21 -10.11 -1.09
CA THR A 152 11.69 -8.78 -1.49
C THR A 152 11.13 -8.43 -2.87
N LEU A 153 10.71 -7.18 -3.02
CA LEU A 153 10.18 -6.66 -4.28
C LEU A 153 11.04 -5.47 -4.73
N GLU A 154 11.35 -5.40 -6.00
CA GLU A 154 12.05 -4.27 -6.64
C GLU A 154 11.07 -3.33 -7.34
N MET A 155 9.81 -3.73 -7.44
CA MET A 155 8.73 -2.99 -8.05
C MET A 155 7.56 -2.87 -7.06
N PRO A 156 6.61 -1.97 -7.31
CA PRO A 156 5.50 -1.71 -6.39
C PRO A 156 4.62 -2.91 -6.07
N VAL A 157 3.83 -2.77 -5.00
CA VAL A 157 2.60 -3.51 -4.76
C VAL A 157 1.43 -2.70 -5.31
N ALA A 158 0.81 -3.16 -6.36
CA ALA A 158 -0.30 -2.47 -6.98
C ALA A 158 -1.65 -2.91 -6.40
N VAL A 159 -2.44 -1.92 -6.00
CA VAL A 159 -3.86 -2.07 -5.66
C VAL A 159 -4.64 -1.95 -6.98
N ASP A 160 -5.18 -3.07 -7.46
CA ASP A 160 -5.90 -3.13 -8.74
C ASP A 160 -7.40 -2.90 -8.53
N VAL A 161 -7.86 -1.69 -8.89
CA VAL A 161 -9.20 -1.14 -8.63
C VAL A 161 -9.92 -0.88 -9.94
N GLU A 162 -10.61 -1.89 -10.47
CA GLU A 162 -11.28 -1.74 -11.78
C GLU A 162 -12.59 -2.52 -11.92
N ASP A 163 -13.03 -3.24 -10.88
CA ASP A 163 -14.18 -4.12 -10.97
C ASP A 163 -15.53 -3.41 -10.97
N ASN A 164 -16.48 -3.95 -11.70
CA ASN A 164 -17.84 -3.44 -11.76
C ASN A 164 -18.59 -3.50 -10.41
N LYS A 165 -18.16 -4.31 -9.46
CA LYS A 165 -18.74 -4.35 -8.10
C LYS A 165 -18.64 -3.01 -7.38
N PHE A 166 -17.64 -2.19 -7.72
CA PHE A 166 -17.50 -0.86 -7.14
C PHE A 166 -18.62 0.12 -7.52
N ARG A 167 -19.51 -0.24 -8.47
CA ARG A 167 -20.68 0.59 -8.80
C ARG A 167 -21.62 0.83 -7.63
N VAL A 168 -21.61 -0.04 -6.62
CA VAL A 168 -22.38 0.13 -5.38
C VAL A 168 -21.85 1.25 -4.49
N LEU A 169 -20.63 1.70 -4.71
CA LEU A 169 -20.01 2.78 -3.94
C LEU A 169 -20.15 4.12 -4.68
N GLY A 170 -20.40 5.19 -3.91
CA GLY A 170 -20.21 6.55 -4.41
C GLY A 170 -18.73 6.85 -4.67
N LYS A 171 -18.46 7.84 -5.53
CA LYS A 171 -17.10 8.21 -5.95
C LYS A 171 -16.19 8.52 -4.76
N GLN A 172 -16.65 9.29 -3.77
CA GLN A 172 -15.87 9.62 -2.57
C GLN A 172 -15.57 8.36 -1.75
N ALA A 173 -16.57 7.53 -1.48
CA ALA A 173 -16.37 6.31 -0.68
C ALA A 173 -15.38 5.33 -1.34
N LEU A 174 -15.40 5.22 -2.66
CA LEU A 174 -14.43 4.40 -3.39
C LEU A 174 -13.03 5.03 -3.34
N THR A 175 -12.92 6.35 -3.47
CA THR A 175 -11.64 7.06 -3.34
C THR A 175 -11.03 6.85 -1.95
N ASP A 176 -11.82 7.02 -0.89
CA ASP A 176 -11.38 6.84 0.49
C ASP A 176 -10.96 5.40 0.77
N LEU A 177 -11.69 4.42 0.23
CA LEU A 177 -11.34 3.01 0.38
C LEU A 177 -10.07 2.65 -0.38
N THR A 178 -9.87 3.21 -1.57
CA THR A 178 -8.64 3.04 -2.37
C THR A 178 -7.45 3.65 -1.64
N ALA A 179 -7.57 4.89 -1.13
CA ALA A 179 -6.55 5.54 -0.34
C ALA A 179 -6.20 4.74 0.92
N TYR A 180 -7.21 4.22 1.60
CA TYR A 180 -7.03 3.33 2.75
C TYR A 180 -6.20 2.09 2.39
N ALA A 181 -6.50 1.44 1.27
CA ALA A 181 -5.79 0.25 0.84
C ALA A 181 -4.32 0.54 0.45
N LEU A 182 -4.07 1.65 -0.25
CA LEU A 182 -2.72 2.13 -0.59
C LEU A 182 -1.91 2.40 0.68
N LYS A 183 -2.48 3.15 1.63
CA LYS A 183 -1.81 3.44 2.91
C LYS A 183 -1.45 2.16 3.68
N LYS A 184 -2.32 1.16 3.67
CA LYS A 184 -2.05 -0.14 4.32
C LYS A 184 -0.90 -0.90 3.64
N VAL A 185 -0.76 -0.79 2.33
CA VAL A 185 0.40 -1.35 1.60
C VAL A 185 1.69 -0.64 2.02
N GLU A 186 1.67 0.69 2.14
CA GLU A 186 2.80 1.47 2.66
C GLU A 186 3.14 1.10 4.11
N ASP A 187 2.12 0.94 4.97
CA ASP A 187 2.29 0.51 6.36
C ASP A 187 2.92 -0.89 6.49
N MET A 188 2.85 -1.72 5.43
CA MET A 188 3.56 -3.00 5.34
C MET A 188 5.02 -2.84 4.88
N GLY A 189 5.47 -1.62 4.58
CA GLY A 189 6.83 -1.32 4.09
C GLY A 189 7.02 -1.51 2.58
N PHE A 190 5.95 -1.54 1.79
CA PHE A 190 6.03 -1.66 0.34
C PHE A 190 5.70 -0.34 -0.35
N TYR A 191 6.29 -0.11 -1.50
CA TYR A 191 5.89 1.00 -2.35
C TYR A 191 4.51 0.72 -2.95
N ALA A 192 3.52 1.55 -2.62
CA ALA A 192 2.15 1.36 -3.07
C ALA A 192 1.91 2.01 -4.44
N GLN A 193 1.15 1.33 -5.30
CA GLN A 193 0.73 1.83 -6.59
C GLN A 193 -0.77 1.58 -6.80
N LEU A 194 -1.47 2.57 -7.34
CA LEU A 194 -2.82 2.35 -7.86
C LEU A 194 -2.74 1.85 -9.30
N TYR A 195 -3.36 0.71 -9.58
CA TYR A 195 -3.65 0.27 -10.94
C TYR A 195 -5.15 0.38 -11.22
N THR A 196 -5.48 1.02 -12.33
CA THR A 196 -6.84 1.11 -12.86
C THR A 196 -6.80 1.63 -14.31
N TYR A 197 -7.86 1.40 -15.09
CA TYR A 197 -7.89 1.99 -16.42
C TYR A 197 -8.39 3.45 -16.41
N THR A 198 -7.95 4.21 -17.39
CA THR A 198 -8.12 5.68 -17.45
C THR A 198 -9.57 6.13 -17.31
N SER A 199 -10.52 5.43 -17.96
CA SER A 199 -11.94 5.79 -17.86
C SER A 199 -12.50 5.57 -16.46
N PHE A 200 -12.06 4.52 -15.75
CA PHE A 200 -12.44 4.27 -14.38
C PHE A 200 -11.87 5.33 -13.44
N ALA A 201 -10.58 5.65 -13.56
CA ALA A 201 -9.93 6.71 -12.80
C ALA A 201 -10.70 8.04 -12.92
N LYS A 202 -11.00 8.48 -14.14
CA LYS A 202 -11.71 9.75 -14.39
C LYS A 202 -13.13 9.76 -13.84
N THR A 203 -13.85 8.67 -13.97
CA THR A 203 -15.29 8.61 -13.64
C THR A 203 -15.56 8.19 -12.21
N ARG A 204 -14.71 7.36 -11.61
CA ARG A 204 -14.96 6.65 -10.35
C ARG A 204 -14.10 7.10 -9.18
N LEU A 205 -12.98 7.81 -9.44
CA LEU A 205 -12.03 8.24 -8.42
C LEU A 205 -11.77 9.75 -8.48
N TYR A 206 -11.53 10.37 -7.35
CA TYR A 206 -11.02 11.74 -7.26
C TYR A 206 -9.48 11.70 -7.29
N MET A 207 -8.90 11.79 -8.48
CA MET A 207 -7.45 11.63 -8.69
C MET A 207 -6.61 12.84 -8.29
N GLY A 208 -7.20 14.02 -8.09
CA GLY A 208 -6.46 15.25 -7.72
C GLY A 208 -6.49 15.59 -6.24
N GLY A 209 -6.93 14.70 -5.38
CA GLY A 209 -6.96 14.91 -3.94
C GLY A 209 -5.69 14.41 -3.26
N ALA A 210 -5.32 14.98 -2.11
CA ALA A 210 -4.16 14.57 -1.32
C ALA A 210 -4.14 13.06 -0.97
N ALA A 211 -5.30 12.40 -0.98
CA ALA A 211 -5.42 10.97 -0.66
C ALA A 211 -4.93 10.02 -1.77
N LEU A 212 -4.82 10.48 -3.03
CA LEU A 212 -4.38 9.67 -4.18
C LEU A 212 -3.28 10.38 -4.99
N SER A 213 -2.74 11.50 -4.49
CA SER A 213 -1.56 12.13 -5.08
C SER A 213 -0.30 11.41 -4.61
N PRO A 214 0.68 11.17 -5.50
CA PRO A 214 1.97 10.64 -5.12
C PRO A 214 2.73 11.58 -4.22
#